data_19e9e676005f6c8c6102887509fbb040
#
_entry.id   19e9e676005f6c8c6102887509fbb040
#
_cell.length_a   1.000
_cell.length_b   1.000
_cell.length_c   1.000
_cell.angle_alpha   90.00
_cell.angle_beta   90.00
_cell.angle_gamma   90.00
#
_symmetry.space_group_name_H-M   'P 1'
#
loop_
_entity.id
_entity.type
_entity.pdbx_description
1 polymer ?
#
loop_
_entity_poly.entity_id
_entity_poly.type
_entity_poly.pdbx_seq_one_letter_code
_entity_poly.pdbx_strand_id
1 'polypeptide(L)'
;AEDRRMRFKQRHTAKRVHQRLEAEYPEAYRSSYPLVQRYLKEKKRERGAERGYLELVWPPGEAQADFGEADVVEGGIKRAIKYLCLSFPHSNGGFVQTFGGETAECVCQGLGDIFHGIGGVPRRIVFDNASGVGRRVRDKTSLNDLFLRFKCHYGFSVSFCNPEAGHEKGHVENKVGYVRRNFFVPMPEVRDLESWNRELLGRAEEDFDRPHYKKALTIRELWAEERRHLSPLPERPFAVERQEKVRTNGYGKFCLDGRHWYSSAPEQAEQTLTVGLRAHTVVVYRPDGSALAVHRRSFGDRRTDTADHATSLETLLRRPRAWPNSPFRAGLSPTLRESLDALDRPDLRRVLSALSESISTFGPEVALESLEEAVRRATVDAFSLQAISNRIAYDGLIAAPEGGPDLEAYDRTLLERS
;
A
#
# COMPACT_ATOMS: atom_id res chain seq x y z
N ALA A 1 -31.83 -31.58 -3.98
CA ALA A 1 -32.83 -30.51 -3.75
C ALA A 1 -32.43 -29.62 -2.56
N GLU A 2 -31.99 -30.20 -1.43
CA GLU A 2 -31.63 -29.48 -0.20
C GLU A 2 -30.48 -28.51 -0.41
N ASP A 3 -29.41 -28.90 -1.11
CA ASP A 3 -28.23 -28.07 -1.37
C ASP A 3 -28.53 -26.74 -2.09
N ARG A 4 -29.64 -26.65 -2.82
CA ARG A 4 -30.03 -25.39 -3.48
C ARG A 4 -30.50 -24.32 -2.49
N ARG A 5 -30.96 -24.74 -1.29
CA ARG A 5 -31.43 -23.85 -0.22
C ARG A 5 -30.31 -23.47 0.77
N MET A 6 -29.14 -24.13 0.68
CA MET A 6 -28.02 -23.93 1.59
C MET A 6 -26.98 -22.96 1.03
N ARG A 7 -26.28 -22.26 1.92
CA ARG A 7 -25.11 -21.47 1.55
C ARG A 7 -24.06 -22.37 0.89
N PHE A 8 -23.32 -21.87 -0.10
CA PHE A 8 -22.36 -22.67 -0.89
C PHE A 8 -21.40 -23.50 -0.01
N LYS A 9 -20.85 -22.90 1.07
CA LYS A 9 -19.96 -23.59 2.00
C LYS A 9 -20.64 -24.65 2.90
N GLN A 10 -21.97 -24.70 2.94
CA GLN A 10 -22.75 -25.68 3.71
C GLN A 10 -23.34 -26.79 2.84
N ARG A 11 -23.06 -26.83 1.54
CA ARG A 11 -23.53 -27.86 0.63
C ARG A 11 -22.80 -29.18 0.88
N HIS A 12 -23.47 -30.30 0.58
CA HIS A 12 -22.90 -31.62 0.76
C HIS A 12 -21.65 -31.82 -0.08
N THR A 13 -20.57 -32.23 0.57
CA THR A 13 -19.38 -32.76 -0.11
C THR A 13 -19.61 -34.22 -0.52
N ALA A 14 -18.85 -34.73 -1.50
CA ALA A 14 -18.95 -36.15 -1.89
C ALA A 14 -18.71 -37.09 -0.70
N LYS A 15 -17.81 -36.74 0.19
CA LYS A 15 -17.52 -37.48 1.43
C LYS A 15 -18.75 -37.49 2.37
N ARG A 16 -19.43 -36.35 2.52
CA ARG A 16 -20.62 -36.28 3.37
C ARG A 16 -21.81 -37.05 2.78
N VAL A 17 -21.96 -37.01 1.45
CA VAL A 17 -22.99 -37.85 0.77
C VAL A 17 -22.73 -39.33 1.00
N HIS A 18 -21.47 -39.78 0.85
CA HIS A 18 -21.09 -41.18 1.11
C HIS A 18 -21.40 -41.58 2.55
N GLN A 19 -20.95 -40.81 3.53
CA GLN A 19 -21.21 -41.06 4.95
C GLN A 19 -22.72 -41.10 5.31
N ARG A 20 -23.52 -40.22 4.70
CA ARG A 20 -24.97 -40.25 4.90
C ARG A 20 -25.61 -41.52 4.31
N LEU A 21 -25.19 -41.92 3.13
CA LEU A 21 -25.70 -43.14 2.51
C LEU A 21 -25.34 -44.41 3.31
N GLU A 22 -24.13 -44.43 3.89
CA GLU A 22 -23.72 -45.53 4.80
C GLU A 22 -24.58 -45.55 6.08
N ALA A 23 -24.88 -44.37 6.63
CA ALA A 23 -25.66 -44.27 7.87
C ALA A 23 -27.17 -44.50 7.65
N GLU A 24 -27.73 -44.00 6.55
CA GLU A 24 -29.16 -44.09 6.25
C GLU A 24 -29.56 -45.44 5.62
N TYR A 25 -28.60 -46.13 4.95
CA TYR A 25 -28.85 -47.39 4.24
C TYR A 25 -27.78 -48.45 4.51
N PRO A 26 -27.48 -48.82 5.76
CA PRO A 26 -26.32 -49.64 6.12
C PRO A 26 -26.33 -51.04 5.49
N GLU A 27 -27.48 -51.61 5.24
CA GLU A 27 -27.61 -52.95 4.64
C GLU A 27 -27.65 -52.91 3.11
N ALA A 28 -28.22 -51.87 2.52
CA ALA A 28 -28.43 -51.73 1.08
C ALA A 28 -27.27 -51.02 0.36
N TYR A 29 -26.56 -50.15 1.04
CA TYR A 29 -25.48 -49.36 0.44
C TYR A 29 -24.15 -50.07 0.50
N ARG A 30 -23.58 -50.43 -0.64
CA ARG A 30 -22.30 -51.16 -0.80
C ARG A 30 -21.28 -50.41 -1.65
N SER A 31 -21.53 -49.15 -1.98
CA SER A 31 -20.70 -48.41 -2.91
C SER A 31 -19.45 -47.78 -2.20
N SER A 32 -18.31 -47.83 -2.86
CA SER A 32 -17.09 -47.18 -2.36
C SER A 32 -17.13 -45.69 -2.56
N TYR A 33 -16.39 -44.95 -1.70
CA TYR A 33 -16.25 -43.48 -1.81
C TYR A 33 -15.82 -43.01 -3.21
N PRO A 34 -14.81 -43.64 -3.89
CA PRO A 34 -14.41 -43.23 -5.25
C PRO A 34 -15.54 -43.33 -6.26
N LEU A 35 -16.43 -44.29 -6.13
CA LEU A 35 -17.61 -44.47 -7.03
C LEU A 35 -18.60 -43.31 -6.83
N VAL A 36 -18.88 -42.93 -5.58
CA VAL A 36 -19.76 -41.78 -5.26
C VAL A 36 -19.14 -40.48 -5.78
N GLN A 37 -17.82 -40.31 -5.62
CA GLN A 37 -17.10 -39.13 -6.10
C GLN A 37 -17.20 -39.02 -7.64
N ARG A 38 -16.98 -40.13 -8.36
CA ARG A 38 -17.10 -40.21 -9.83
C ARG A 38 -18.54 -39.92 -10.28
N TYR A 39 -19.53 -40.55 -9.67
CA TYR A 39 -20.94 -40.34 -9.97
C TYR A 39 -21.37 -38.87 -9.77
N LEU A 40 -21.01 -38.28 -8.64
CA LEU A 40 -21.31 -36.88 -8.37
C LEU A 40 -20.60 -35.92 -9.34
N LYS A 41 -19.36 -36.23 -9.75
CA LYS A 41 -18.64 -35.48 -10.77
C LYS A 41 -19.32 -35.52 -12.13
N GLU A 42 -19.81 -36.72 -12.52
CA GLU A 42 -20.52 -36.93 -13.77
C GLU A 42 -21.88 -36.19 -13.76
N LYS A 43 -22.68 -36.35 -12.68
CA LYS A 43 -23.94 -35.60 -12.51
C LYS A 43 -23.78 -34.09 -12.44
N LYS A 44 -22.65 -33.59 -11.90
CA LYS A 44 -22.32 -32.17 -11.96
C LYS A 44 -21.97 -31.74 -13.38
N ARG A 45 -21.28 -32.60 -14.15
CA ARG A 45 -20.93 -32.36 -15.57
C ARG A 45 -22.15 -32.32 -16.45
N GLU A 46 -23.09 -33.30 -16.32
CA GLU A 46 -24.35 -33.34 -17.03
C GLU A 46 -25.19 -32.07 -16.77
N ARG A 47 -25.33 -31.68 -15.51
CA ARG A 47 -26.02 -30.42 -15.13
C ARG A 47 -25.31 -29.16 -15.58
N GLY A 48 -23.99 -29.18 -15.70
CA GLY A 48 -23.19 -28.10 -16.25
C GLY A 48 -23.33 -27.95 -17.76
N ALA A 49 -23.53 -29.08 -18.47
CA ALA A 49 -23.82 -29.08 -19.90
C ALA A 49 -25.18 -28.47 -20.26
N GLU A 50 -26.16 -28.57 -19.33
CA GLU A 50 -27.47 -27.91 -19.47
C GLU A 50 -27.39 -26.37 -19.24
N ARG A 51 -26.28 -25.86 -18.67
CA ARG A 51 -26.00 -24.44 -18.45
C ARG A 51 -24.94 -24.00 -19.45
N GLY A 52 -25.32 -23.84 -20.71
CA GLY A 52 -24.47 -23.17 -21.66
C GLY A 52 -24.16 -21.73 -21.19
N TYR A 53 -22.88 -21.40 -20.99
CA TYR A 53 -22.47 -20.03 -20.74
C TYR A 53 -22.11 -19.40 -22.07
N LEU A 54 -22.59 -18.18 -22.30
CA LEU A 54 -22.13 -17.38 -23.43
C LEU A 54 -20.68 -16.94 -23.15
N GLU A 55 -19.82 -17.03 -24.16
CA GLU A 55 -18.48 -16.47 -24.07
C GLU A 55 -18.61 -14.93 -23.97
N LEU A 56 -18.01 -14.36 -22.93
CA LEU A 56 -18.02 -12.90 -22.76
C LEU A 56 -16.98 -12.29 -23.69
N VAL A 57 -17.44 -11.39 -24.55
CA VAL A 57 -16.58 -10.57 -25.38
C VAL A 57 -16.30 -9.27 -24.63
N TRP A 58 -15.04 -9.00 -24.40
CA TRP A 58 -14.59 -7.76 -23.76
C TRP A 58 -14.10 -6.79 -24.83
N PRO A 59 -14.75 -5.63 -24.95
CA PRO A 59 -14.24 -4.57 -25.82
C PRO A 59 -12.93 -4.00 -25.27
N PRO A 60 -12.05 -3.46 -26.12
CA PRO A 60 -10.85 -2.79 -25.66
C PRO A 60 -11.20 -1.52 -24.87
N GLY A 61 -10.36 -1.20 -23.88
CA GLY A 61 -10.56 -0.07 -22.97
C GLY A 61 -11.46 -0.35 -21.78
N GLU A 62 -11.87 -1.61 -21.55
CA GLU A 62 -12.57 -2.05 -20.34
C GLU A 62 -11.65 -2.91 -19.47
N ALA A 63 -11.79 -2.76 -18.15
CA ALA A 63 -10.94 -3.45 -17.19
C ALA A 63 -11.74 -4.17 -16.10
N GLN A 64 -11.09 -5.11 -15.44
CA GLN A 64 -11.56 -5.76 -14.21
C GLN A 64 -10.56 -5.49 -13.09
N ALA A 65 -11.06 -5.24 -11.90
CA ALA A 65 -10.23 -5.00 -10.72
C ALA A 65 -10.60 -5.97 -9.58
N ASP A 66 -9.58 -6.53 -8.95
CA ASP A 66 -9.73 -7.42 -7.79
C ASP A 66 -8.50 -7.36 -6.91
N PHE A 67 -8.66 -7.75 -5.62
CA PHE A 67 -7.57 -7.87 -4.67
C PHE A 67 -7.05 -9.29 -4.53
N GLY A 68 -5.74 -9.38 -4.35
CA GLY A 68 -5.08 -10.61 -3.93
C GLY A 68 -4.23 -10.39 -2.69
N GLU A 69 -3.74 -11.50 -2.14
CA GLU A 69 -2.79 -11.52 -1.03
C GLU A 69 -1.47 -12.14 -1.46
N ALA A 70 -0.38 -11.60 -0.95
CA ALA A 70 0.97 -12.15 -1.11
C ALA A 70 1.82 -11.84 0.13
N ASP A 71 2.94 -12.55 0.25
CA ASP A 71 3.96 -12.27 1.25
C ASP A 71 5.14 -11.53 0.62
N VAL A 72 5.71 -10.59 1.36
CA VAL A 72 6.95 -9.87 1.02
C VAL A 72 7.85 -9.80 2.24
N VAL A 73 9.13 -9.54 2.02
CA VAL A 73 10.08 -9.15 3.07
C VAL A 73 10.29 -7.64 2.95
N GLU A 74 9.88 -6.89 3.95
CA GLU A 74 10.03 -5.44 4.02
C GLU A 74 10.90 -5.07 5.21
N GLY A 75 12.07 -4.46 4.92
CA GLY A 75 13.07 -4.16 5.96
C GLY A 75 13.52 -5.39 6.75
N GLY A 76 13.69 -6.54 6.09
CA GLY A 76 14.08 -7.81 6.72
C GLY A 76 12.93 -8.54 7.45
N ILE A 77 11.70 -7.99 7.47
CA ILE A 77 10.56 -8.59 8.17
C ILE A 77 9.54 -9.11 7.16
N LYS A 78 9.20 -10.41 7.28
CA LYS A 78 8.14 -11.01 6.47
C LYS A 78 6.78 -10.41 6.84
N ARG A 79 6.04 -9.93 5.82
CA ARG A 79 4.69 -9.36 5.97
C ARG A 79 3.75 -9.91 4.93
N ALA A 80 2.51 -10.16 5.33
CA ALA A 80 1.41 -10.36 4.40
C ALA A 80 0.91 -8.99 3.94
N ILE A 81 0.75 -8.83 2.63
CA ILE A 81 0.26 -7.61 1.99
C ILE A 81 -0.95 -7.91 1.11
N LYS A 82 -1.68 -6.87 0.78
CA LYS A 82 -2.74 -6.88 -0.23
C LYS A 82 -2.21 -6.26 -1.53
N TYR A 83 -2.66 -6.75 -2.66
CA TYR A 83 -2.38 -6.11 -3.94
C TYR A 83 -3.64 -5.97 -4.77
N LEU A 84 -3.83 -4.78 -5.33
CA LEU A 84 -4.85 -4.47 -6.32
C LEU A 84 -4.33 -4.90 -7.68
N CYS A 85 -5.08 -5.73 -8.38
CA CYS A 85 -4.81 -6.11 -9.77
C CYS A 85 -5.86 -5.46 -10.68
N LEU A 86 -5.43 -4.62 -11.62
CA LEU A 86 -6.24 -4.10 -12.71
C LEU A 86 -5.89 -4.87 -13.98
N SER A 87 -6.86 -5.61 -14.50
CA SER A 87 -6.68 -6.52 -15.64
C SER A 87 -7.53 -6.06 -16.82
N PHE A 88 -6.97 -6.12 -18.03
CA PHE A 88 -7.64 -5.81 -19.29
C PHE A 88 -7.93 -7.11 -20.04
N PRO A 89 -9.18 -7.61 -20.02
CA PRO A 89 -9.50 -8.92 -20.59
C PRO A 89 -9.29 -9.03 -22.11
N HIS A 90 -9.43 -7.94 -22.85
CA HIS A 90 -9.24 -7.92 -24.31
C HIS A 90 -7.79 -8.23 -24.69
N SER A 91 -6.81 -7.57 -24.05
CA SER A 91 -5.38 -7.75 -24.32
C SER A 91 -4.73 -8.79 -23.40
N ASN A 92 -5.37 -9.18 -22.31
CA ASN A 92 -4.78 -9.90 -21.19
C ASN A 92 -3.61 -9.15 -20.52
N GLY A 93 -3.52 -7.83 -20.70
CA GLY A 93 -2.65 -6.96 -19.92
C GLY A 93 -3.09 -6.88 -18.46
N GLY A 94 -2.20 -6.52 -17.55
CA GLY A 94 -2.56 -6.36 -16.16
C GLY A 94 -1.50 -5.63 -15.37
N PHE A 95 -1.94 -4.79 -14.45
CA PHE A 95 -1.12 -3.94 -13.61
C PHE A 95 -1.42 -4.20 -12.14
N VAL A 96 -0.45 -3.95 -11.28
CA VAL A 96 -0.51 -4.31 -9.87
C VAL A 96 0.00 -3.18 -9.01
N GLN A 97 -0.68 -2.93 -7.89
CA GLN A 97 -0.24 -2.02 -6.83
C GLN A 97 -0.46 -2.66 -5.47
N THR A 98 0.47 -2.47 -4.54
CA THR A 98 0.51 -3.17 -3.24
C THR A 98 0.22 -2.24 -2.08
N PHE A 99 -0.48 -2.77 -1.07
CA PHE A 99 -0.95 -2.03 0.09
C PHE A 99 -0.94 -2.90 1.35
N GLY A 100 -0.99 -2.27 2.52
CA GLY A 100 -1.22 -2.97 3.77
C GLY A 100 -2.66 -3.44 3.98
N GLY A 101 -3.63 -2.94 3.19
CA GLY A 101 -5.07 -3.26 3.32
C GLY A 101 -5.86 -3.10 2.02
N GLU A 102 -7.18 -3.27 2.12
CA GLU A 102 -8.13 -3.21 0.99
C GLU A 102 -9.16 -2.07 1.19
N THR A 103 -8.73 -0.93 1.72
CA THR A 103 -9.63 0.21 1.99
C THR A 103 -9.93 1.02 0.72
N ALA A 104 -10.89 1.95 0.80
CA ALA A 104 -11.21 2.83 -0.32
C ALA A 104 -10.00 3.67 -0.75
N GLU A 105 -9.18 4.09 0.20
CA GLU A 105 -7.95 4.85 -0.05
C GLU A 105 -6.95 4.00 -0.85
N CYS A 106 -6.80 2.70 -0.51
CA CYS A 106 -5.93 1.77 -1.25
C CYS A 106 -6.43 1.54 -2.68
N VAL A 107 -7.74 1.37 -2.87
CA VAL A 107 -8.35 1.23 -4.21
C VAL A 107 -8.11 2.47 -5.05
N CYS A 108 -8.45 3.65 -4.51
CA CYS A 108 -8.33 4.91 -5.26
C CYS A 108 -6.86 5.23 -5.58
N GLN A 109 -5.94 5.02 -4.64
CA GLN A 109 -4.51 5.22 -4.87
C GLN A 109 -4.00 4.28 -5.96
N GLY A 110 -4.25 2.97 -5.81
CA GLY A 110 -3.76 1.98 -6.76
C GLY A 110 -4.30 2.16 -8.18
N LEU A 111 -5.59 2.48 -8.33
CA LEU A 111 -6.16 2.82 -9.64
C LEU A 111 -5.55 4.11 -10.19
N GLY A 112 -5.41 5.16 -9.38
CA GLY A 112 -4.80 6.41 -9.78
C GLY A 112 -3.36 6.23 -10.28
N ASP A 113 -2.54 5.51 -9.52
CA ASP A 113 -1.15 5.21 -9.89
C ASP A 113 -1.06 4.43 -11.20
N ILE A 114 -1.94 3.42 -11.38
CA ILE A 114 -2.02 2.67 -12.63
C ILE A 114 -2.47 3.57 -13.77
N PHE A 115 -3.52 4.40 -13.62
CA PHE A 115 -4.00 5.28 -14.68
C PHE A 115 -2.92 6.23 -15.17
N HIS A 116 -2.18 6.83 -14.24
CA HIS A 116 -1.05 7.72 -14.58
C HIS A 116 0.11 6.94 -15.21
N GLY A 117 0.42 5.74 -14.71
CA GLY A 117 1.46 4.88 -15.29
C GLY A 117 1.16 4.44 -16.72
N ILE A 118 -0.09 4.10 -17.04
CA ILE A 118 -0.49 3.67 -18.40
C ILE A 118 -0.85 4.83 -19.33
N GLY A 119 -0.97 6.05 -18.80
CA GLY A 119 -1.30 7.24 -19.56
C GLY A 119 -2.77 7.35 -20.00
N GLY A 120 -3.71 6.75 -19.24
CA GLY A 120 -5.14 6.82 -19.58
C GLY A 120 -6.04 6.10 -18.61
N VAL A 121 -7.35 6.29 -18.76
CA VAL A 121 -8.39 5.78 -17.86
C VAL A 121 -9.26 4.76 -18.59
N PRO A 122 -9.48 3.54 -18.04
CA PRO A 122 -10.45 2.60 -18.61
C PRO A 122 -11.86 3.22 -18.62
N ARG A 123 -12.62 2.98 -19.70
CA ARG A 123 -14.00 3.49 -19.80
C ARG A 123 -14.95 2.87 -18.78
N ARG A 124 -14.72 1.59 -18.48
CA ARG A 124 -15.48 0.83 -17.50
C ARG A 124 -14.56 -0.09 -16.70
N ILE A 125 -14.80 -0.16 -15.39
CA ILE A 125 -14.13 -1.09 -14.50
C ILE A 125 -15.17 -1.98 -13.83
N VAL A 126 -14.97 -3.28 -13.92
CA VAL A 126 -15.81 -4.29 -13.27
C VAL A 126 -15.11 -4.77 -12.00
N PHE A 127 -15.79 -4.69 -10.86
CA PHE A 127 -15.29 -5.14 -9.57
C PHE A 127 -15.98 -6.42 -9.11
N ASP A 128 -15.22 -7.28 -8.41
CA ASP A 128 -15.79 -8.36 -7.64
C ASP A 128 -15.94 -7.94 -6.17
N ASN A 129 -17.15 -7.53 -5.79
CA ASN A 129 -17.56 -7.28 -4.38
C ASN A 129 -16.49 -6.61 -3.47
N ALA A 130 -15.74 -5.65 -3.99
CA ALA A 130 -14.69 -4.95 -3.27
C ALA A 130 -15.30 -4.02 -2.21
N SER A 131 -15.13 -4.32 -0.92
CA SER A 131 -15.66 -3.53 0.19
C SER A 131 -15.15 -2.08 0.20
N GLY A 132 -13.94 -1.83 -0.30
CA GLY A 132 -13.36 -0.50 -0.47
C GLY A 132 -14.03 0.34 -1.58
N VAL A 133 -14.69 -0.28 -2.54
CA VAL A 133 -15.42 0.38 -3.63
C VAL A 133 -16.86 0.70 -3.21
N GLY A 134 -17.53 -0.24 -2.57
CA GLY A 134 -18.91 -0.10 -2.16
C GLY A 134 -19.56 -1.42 -1.81
N ARG A 135 -20.86 -1.38 -1.53
CA ARG A 135 -21.67 -2.56 -1.21
C ARG A 135 -22.86 -2.65 -2.15
N ARG A 136 -23.09 -3.84 -2.69
CA ARG A 136 -24.33 -4.15 -3.39
C ARG A 136 -25.34 -4.70 -2.37
N VAL A 137 -26.44 -4.00 -2.16
CA VAL A 137 -27.54 -4.42 -1.31
C VAL A 137 -28.75 -4.64 -2.20
N ARG A 138 -29.08 -5.90 -2.49
CA ARG A 138 -30.09 -6.33 -3.47
C ARG A 138 -29.77 -5.73 -4.87
N ASP A 139 -30.67 -4.91 -5.43
CA ASP A 139 -30.51 -4.31 -6.76
C ASP A 139 -29.85 -2.90 -6.71
N LYS A 140 -29.54 -2.39 -5.54
CA LYS A 140 -28.90 -1.08 -5.37
C LYS A 140 -27.43 -1.23 -5.02
N THR A 141 -26.58 -0.51 -5.74
CA THR A 141 -25.16 -0.36 -5.44
C THR A 141 -24.96 0.97 -4.71
N SER A 142 -24.41 0.90 -3.49
CA SER A 142 -23.98 2.07 -2.74
C SER A 142 -22.46 2.14 -2.80
N LEU A 143 -21.92 3.14 -3.50
CA LEU A 143 -20.48 3.39 -3.56
C LEU A 143 -20.02 4.12 -2.30
N ASN A 144 -18.76 3.90 -1.91
CA ASN A 144 -18.08 4.69 -0.90
C ASN A 144 -17.92 6.13 -1.42
N ASP A 145 -18.07 7.12 -0.55
CA ASP A 145 -18.03 8.55 -0.93
C ASP A 145 -16.68 8.95 -1.56
N LEU A 146 -15.55 8.50 -0.99
CA LEU A 146 -14.23 8.75 -1.56
C LEU A 146 -14.11 8.15 -2.97
N PHE A 147 -14.55 6.89 -3.13
CA PHE A 147 -14.52 6.22 -4.43
C PHE A 147 -15.48 6.87 -5.44
N LEU A 148 -16.64 7.35 -5.01
CA LEU A 148 -17.57 8.07 -5.88
C LEU A 148 -16.94 9.36 -6.43
N ARG A 149 -16.30 10.16 -5.57
CA ARG A 149 -15.56 11.36 -5.98
C ARG A 149 -14.42 11.03 -6.94
N PHE A 150 -13.64 9.97 -6.64
CA PHE A 150 -12.59 9.46 -7.50
C PHE A 150 -13.12 9.04 -8.88
N LYS A 151 -14.20 8.25 -8.92
CA LYS A 151 -14.87 7.83 -10.15
C LYS A 151 -15.32 9.02 -10.99
N CYS A 152 -15.94 10.03 -10.36
CA CYS A 152 -16.41 11.24 -11.06
C CYS A 152 -15.23 12.06 -11.62
N HIS A 153 -14.13 12.16 -10.85
CA HIS A 153 -12.93 12.89 -11.28
C HIS A 153 -12.29 12.29 -12.53
N TYR A 154 -12.15 10.95 -12.59
CA TYR A 154 -11.55 10.26 -13.73
C TYR A 154 -12.55 9.90 -14.84
N GLY A 155 -13.85 10.01 -14.61
CA GLY A 155 -14.90 9.89 -15.64
C GLY A 155 -15.17 8.46 -16.13
N PHE A 156 -14.90 7.42 -15.36
CA PHE A 156 -15.16 6.04 -15.76
C PHE A 156 -16.46 5.48 -15.18
N SER A 157 -17.00 4.44 -15.82
CA SER A 157 -18.16 3.70 -15.31
C SER A 157 -17.77 2.50 -14.47
N VAL A 158 -18.64 2.11 -13.53
CA VAL A 158 -18.42 1.01 -12.61
C VAL A 158 -19.53 -0.03 -12.73
N SER A 159 -19.15 -1.28 -12.76
CA SER A 159 -20.06 -2.44 -12.68
C SER A 159 -19.58 -3.41 -11.62
N PHE A 160 -20.51 -4.19 -11.06
CA PHE A 160 -20.17 -5.27 -10.13
C PHE A 160 -20.57 -6.60 -10.75
N CYS A 161 -19.74 -7.62 -10.60
CA CYS A 161 -20.04 -8.97 -11.02
C CYS A 161 -21.34 -9.47 -10.37
N ASN A 162 -22.13 -10.23 -11.12
CA ASN A 162 -23.28 -10.89 -10.53
C ASN A 162 -22.84 -12.02 -9.58
N PRO A 163 -23.43 -12.14 -8.38
CA PRO A 163 -23.03 -13.15 -7.39
C PRO A 163 -23.08 -14.60 -7.88
N GLU A 164 -23.88 -14.90 -8.93
CA GLU A 164 -24.05 -16.24 -9.49
C GLU A 164 -23.32 -16.46 -10.82
N ALA A 165 -22.67 -15.44 -11.38
CA ALA A 165 -22.01 -15.50 -12.67
C ALA A 165 -20.49 -15.74 -12.52
N GLY A 166 -20.12 -16.95 -12.08
CA GLY A 166 -18.71 -17.34 -11.91
C GLY A 166 -17.87 -17.25 -13.18
N HIS A 167 -18.49 -17.23 -14.37
CA HIS A 167 -17.82 -17.06 -15.66
C HIS A 167 -17.41 -15.59 -15.91
N GLU A 168 -18.09 -14.61 -15.32
CA GLU A 168 -17.71 -13.19 -15.38
C GLU A 168 -16.43 -12.90 -14.57
N LYS A 169 -16.17 -13.70 -13.53
CA LYS A 169 -15.04 -13.57 -12.61
C LYS A 169 -13.75 -14.26 -13.10
N GLY A 170 -13.90 -15.30 -13.93
CA GLY A 170 -12.79 -16.20 -14.25
C GLY A 170 -11.54 -15.54 -14.79
N HIS A 171 -11.64 -14.38 -15.45
CA HIS A 171 -10.49 -13.70 -16.02
C HIS A 171 -9.65 -13.00 -14.94
N VAL A 172 -10.27 -12.19 -14.08
CA VAL A 172 -9.53 -11.45 -13.04
C VAL A 172 -9.01 -12.37 -11.94
N GLU A 173 -9.76 -13.39 -11.52
CA GLU A 173 -9.29 -14.40 -10.56
C GLU A 173 -8.05 -15.15 -11.10
N ASN A 174 -8.05 -15.52 -12.39
CA ASN A 174 -6.90 -16.14 -13.04
C ASN A 174 -5.72 -15.16 -13.10
N LYS A 175 -5.97 -13.88 -13.36
CA LYS A 175 -4.94 -12.83 -13.41
C LYS A 175 -4.33 -12.57 -12.03
N VAL A 176 -5.14 -12.46 -10.98
CA VAL A 176 -4.67 -12.38 -9.59
C VAL A 176 -3.78 -13.58 -9.25
N GLY A 177 -4.20 -14.80 -9.58
CA GLY A 177 -3.38 -16.00 -9.40
C GLY A 177 -2.10 -16.01 -10.24
N TYR A 178 -2.14 -15.50 -11.48
CA TYR A 178 -0.97 -15.34 -12.34
C TYR A 178 0.04 -14.36 -11.72
N VAL A 179 -0.40 -13.18 -11.33
CA VAL A 179 0.41 -12.15 -10.67
C VAL A 179 1.10 -12.71 -9.43
N ARG A 180 0.36 -13.41 -8.56
CA ARG A 180 0.94 -14.01 -7.36
C ARG A 180 2.11 -14.95 -7.67
N ARG A 181 2.00 -15.76 -8.71
CA ARG A 181 3.04 -16.74 -9.08
C ARG A 181 4.22 -16.16 -9.82
N ASN A 182 4.04 -15.04 -10.53
CA ASN A 182 5.07 -14.50 -11.42
C ASN A 182 5.72 -13.21 -10.90
N PHE A 183 5.01 -12.42 -10.07
CA PHE A 183 5.52 -11.15 -9.55
C PHE A 183 5.97 -11.26 -8.08
N PHE A 184 5.44 -12.27 -7.36
CA PHE A 184 5.74 -12.49 -5.93
C PHE A 184 6.50 -13.79 -5.66
N VAL A 185 7.04 -14.42 -6.70
CA VAL A 185 7.89 -15.61 -6.59
C VAL A 185 9.15 -15.42 -7.43
N PRO A 186 10.36 -15.54 -6.83
CA PRO A 186 10.61 -15.74 -5.40
C PRO A 186 10.02 -14.58 -4.56
N MET A 187 9.85 -14.80 -3.22
CA MET A 187 9.31 -13.77 -2.33
C MET A 187 10.17 -12.50 -2.43
N PRO A 188 9.59 -11.36 -2.85
CA PRO A 188 10.37 -10.15 -3.05
C PRO A 188 10.82 -9.54 -1.72
N GLU A 189 12.04 -9.05 -1.71
CA GLU A 189 12.57 -8.20 -0.66
C GLU A 189 12.48 -6.75 -1.12
N VAL A 190 11.75 -5.93 -0.36
CA VAL A 190 11.41 -4.56 -0.72
C VAL A 190 11.84 -3.59 0.39
N ARG A 191 12.24 -2.40 0.00
CA ARG A 191 12.54 -1.33 0.93
C ARG A 191 11.25 -0.81 1.56
N ASP A 192 10.29 -0.45 0.73
CA ASP A 192 8.95 0.01 1.08
C ASP A 192 7.97 -0.30 -0.07
N LEU A 193 6.67 -0.32 0.22
CA LEU A 193 5.65 -0.65 -0.77
C LEU A 193 5.48 0.44 -1.84
N GLU A 194 5.71 1.70 -1.53
CA GLU A 194 5.52 2.83 -2.46
C GLU A 194 6.57 2.83 -3.57
N SER A 195 7.85 2.64 -3.21
CA SER A 195 8.92 2.51 -4.20
C SER A 195 8.74 1.25 -5.05
N TRP A 196 8.37 0.14 -4.42
CA TRP A 196 8.13 -1.10 -5.14
C TRP A 196 6.92 -1.04 -6.08
N ASN A 197 5.88 -0.28 -5.75
CA ASN A 197 4.74 -0.05 -6.62
C ASN A 197 5.15 0.60 -7.96
N ARG A 198 6.16 1.47 -7.96
CA ARG A 198 6.71 2.04 -9.20
C ARG A 198 7.43 0.99 -10.05
N GLU A 199 8.19 0.09 -9.42
CA GLU A 199 8.86 -1.02 -10.09
C GLU A 199 7.86 -2.02 -10.68
N LEU A 200 6.76 -2.29 -9.97
CA LEU A 200 5.70 -3.19 -10.44
C LEU A 200 5.02 -2.71 -11.73
N LEU A 201 4.91 -1.40 -11.96
CA LEU A 201 4.41 -0.86 -13.22
C LEU A 201 5.34 -1.22 -14.38
N GLY A 202 6.65 -1.06 -14.22
CA GLY A 202 7.64 -1.46 -15.22
C GLY A 202 7.63 -2.98 -15.49
N ARG A 203 7.60 -3.79 -14.43
CA ARG A 203 7.50 -5.26 -14.55
C ARG A 203 6.23 -5.71 -15.28
N ALA A 204 5.12 -4.99 -15.10
CA ALA A 204 3.89 -5.29 -15.81
C ALA A 204 4.04 -5.05 -17.32
N GLU A 205 4.79 -4.04 -17.75
CA GLU A 205 5.06 -3.77 -19.16
C GLU A 205 6.03 -4.80 -19.78
N GLU A 206 7.02 -5.28 -19.02
CA GLU A 206 7.91 -6.36 -19.44
C GLU A 206 7.14 -7.67 -19.71
N ASP A 207 6.12 -7.99 -18.87
CA ASP A 207 5.25 -9.17 -19.04
C ASP A 207 4.43 -9.14 -20.34
N PHE A 208 4.35 -8.01 -21.03
CA PHE A 208 3.55 -7.87 -22.25
C PHE A 208 4.19 -8.50 -23.50
N ASP A 209 5.44 -8.86 -23.47
CA ASP A 209 6.13 -9.52 -24.60
C ASP A 209 5.72 -10.99 -24.78
N ARG A 210 5.04 -11.58 -23.81
CA ARG A 210 4.52 -12.95 -23.92
C ARG A 210 3.34 -13.05 -24.88
N PRO A 211 3.14 -14.24 -25.52
CA PRO A 211 2.02 -14.46 -26.41
C PRO A 211 0.69 -14.46 -25.63
N HIS A 212 -0.36 -13.95 -26.29
CA HIS A 212 -1.71 -14.06 -25.76
C HIS A 212 -2.21 -15.52 -25.83
N TYR A 213 -2.90 -15.98 -24.77
CA TYR A 213 -3.30 -17.40 -24.63
C TYR A 213 -4.36 -17.90 -25.65
N LYS A 214 -5.07 -17.00 -26.34
CA LYS A 214 -6.10 -17.33 -27.35
C LYS A 214 -5.87 -16.68 -28.72
N LYS A 215 -5.19 -15.54 -28.77
CA LYS A 215 -4.98 -14.76 -29.99
C LYS A 215 -3.57 -14.99 -30.50
N ALA A 216 -3.37 -14.98 -31.80
CA ALA A 216 -2.05 -15.15 -32.44
C ALA A 216 -1.18 -13.87 -32.41
N LEU A 217 -1.28 -13.10 -31.33
CA LEU A 217 -0.61 -11.83 -31.09
C LEU A 217 0.01 -11.83 -29.71
N THR A 218 1.00 -10.99 -29.48
CA THR A 218 1.54 -10.69 -28.15
C THR A 218 0.57 -9.80 -27.37
N ILE A 219 0.73 -9.80 -26.03
CA ILE A 219 -0.05 -8.86 -25.20
C ILE A 219 0.30 -7.42 -25.54
N ARG A 220 1.56 -7.14 -25.87
CA ARG A 220 2.04 -5.81 -26.28
C ARG A 220 1.31 -5.27 -27.51
N GLU A 221 1.13 -6.11 -28.54
CA GLU A 221 0.39 -5.72 -29.74
C GLU A 221 -1.09 -5.42 -29.44
N LEU A 222 -1.72 -6.27 -28.63
CA LEU A 222 -3.10 -6.06 -28.20
C LEU A 222 -3.24 -4.86 -27.23
N TRP A 223 -2.22 -4.60 -26.40
CA TRP A 223 -2.19 -3.44 -25.51
C TRP A 223 -2.10 -2.12 -26.28
N ALA A 224 -1.42 -2.11 -27.42
CA ALA A 224 -1.41 -0.93 -28.30
C ALA A 224 -2.82 -0.58 -28.82
N GLU A 225 -3.69 -1.56 -29.02
CA GLU A 225 -5.11 -1.35 -29.32
C GLU A 225 -5.89 -0.84 -28.09
N GLU A 226 -5.70 -1.50 -26.91
CA GLU A 226 -6.33 -1.07 -25.64
C GLU A 226 -6.11 0.42 -25.36
N ARG A 227 -4.85 0.86 -25.46
CA ARG A 227 -4.47 2.26 -25.16
C ARG A 227 -5.23 3.29 -26.00
N ARG A 228 -5.59 2.97 -27.24
CA ARG A 228 -6.38 3.86 -28.11
C ARG A 228 -7.82 4.06 -27.62
N HIS A 229 -8.31 3.14 -26.79
CA HIS A 229 -9.67 3.15 -26.27
C HIS A 229 -9.76 3.65 -24.81
N LEU A 230 -8.63 3.98 -24.19
CA LEU A 230 -8.62 4.64 -22.89
C LEU A 230 -9.09 6.09 -23.01
N SER A 231 -9.76 6.59 -21.99
CA SER A 231 -10.08 8.01 -21.85
C SER A 231 -8.83 8.80 -21.43
N PRO A 232 -8.71 10.08 -21.80
CA PRO A 232 -7.58 10.91 -21.39
C PRO A 232 -7.56 11.10 -19.87
N LEU A 233 -6.36 11.29 -19.32
CA LEU A 233 -6.18 11.65 -17.92
C LEU A 233 -6.70 13.07 -17.65
N PRO A 234 -7.26 13.34 -16.47
CA PRO A 234 -7.53 14.70 -16.03
C PRO A 234 -6.21 15.48 -15.85
N GLU A 235 -6.30 16.79 -15.95
CA GLU A 235 -5.14 17.70 -15.86
C GLU A 235 -4.38 17.56 -14.53
N ARG A 236 -5.10 17.28 -13.44
CA ARG A 236 -4.53 17.09 -12.11
C ARG A 236 -4.91 15.72 -11.55
N PRO A 237 -3.98 15.02 -10.87
CA PRO A 237 -4.30 13.78 -10.17
C PRO A 237 -5.32 14.03 -9.04
N PHE A 238 -6.15 13.03 -8.76
CA PHE A 238 -7.04 13.06 -7.60
C PHE A 238 -6.25 12.90 -6.31
N ALA A 239 -6.42 13.81 -5.36
CA ALA A 239 -5.83 13.69 -4.04
C ALA A 239 -6.59 12.64 -3.22
N VAL A 240 -5.98 11.48 -3.04
CA VAL A 240 -6.60 10.36 -2.31
C VAL A 240 -6.42 10.56 -0.82
N GLU A 241 -7.43 11.15 -0.19
CA GLU A 241 -7.46 11.34 1.25
C GLU A 241 -8.89 11.33 1.77
N ARG A 242 -9.12 10.61 2.88
CA ARG A 242 -10.36 10.65 3.65
C ARG A 242 -10.10 11.29 5.01
N GLN A 243 -10.77 12.39 5.26
CA GLN A 243 -10.61 13.10 6.53
C GLN A 243 -11.59 12.57 7.59
N GLU A 244 -11.07 12.41 8.80
CA GLU A 244 -11.83 12.04 9.99
C GLU A 244 -11.49 12.95 11.16
N LYS A 245 -12.47 13.13 12.07
CA LYS A 245 -12.24 13.77 13.36
C LYS A 245 -12.00 12.70 14.41
N VAL A 246 -10.90 12.80 15.12
CA VAL A 246 -10.49 11.87 16.19
C VAL A 246 -10.29 12.63 17.49
N ARG A 247 -10.60 11.97 18.62
CA ARG A 247 -10.30 12.52 19.94
C ARG A 247 -9.02 11.89 20.49
N THR A 248 -8.10 12.72 20.94
CA THR A 248 -6.86 12.29 21.59
C THR A 248 -7.12 11.99 23.07
N ASN A 249 -6.29 11.11 23.64
CA ASN A 249 -6.24 10.85 25.08
C ASN A 249 -5.29 11.82 25.80
N GLY A 250 -5.12 11.65 27.12
CA GLY A 250 -4.22 12.48 27.94
C GLY A 250 -2.74 12.44 27.56
N TYR A 251 -2.33 11.56 26.62
CA TYR A 251 -0.98 11.48 26.08
C TYR A 251 -0.88 12.05 24.65
N GLY A 252 -1.92 12.68 24.14
CA GLY A 252 -1.98 13.14 22.77
C GLY A 252 -2.04 12.02 21.73
N LYS A 253 -2.50 10.81 22.10
CA LYS A 253 -2.66 9.69 21.18
C LYS A 253 -4.13 9.48 20.82
N PHE A 254 -4.39 9.05 19.60
CA PHE A 254 -5.71 8.65 19.12
C PHE A 254 -5.68 7.23 18.53
N CYS A 255 -6.85 6.61 18.45
CA CYS A 255 -7.00 5.25 17.95
C CYS A 255 -7.86 5.23 16.69
N LEU A 256 -7.38 4.58 15.65
CA LEU A 256 -8.14 4.26 14.45
C LEU A 256 -8.54 2.77 14.45
N ASP A 257 -9.70 2.47 13.89
CA ASP A 257 -10.26 1.10 13.76
C ASP A 257 -10.29 0.31 15.08
N GLY A 258 -10.26 1.01 16.23
CA GLY A 258 -10.25 0.43 17.57
C GLY A 258 -8.95 -0.32 17.95
N ARG A 259 -7.91 -0.29 17.13
CA ARG A 259 -6.70 -1.11 17.28
C ARG A 259 -5.39 -0.38 17.05
N HIS A 260 -5.37 0.57 16.13
CA HIS A 260 -4.16 1.24 15.69
C HIS A 260 -4.02 2.60 16.36
N TRP A 261 -3.06 2.69 17.27
CA TRP A 261 -2.78 3.91 18.00
C TRP A 261 -1.71 4.73 17.28
N TYR A 262 -1.94 6.04 17.25
CA TYR A 262 -1.03 7.02 16.66
C TYR A 262 -0.83 8.18 17.61
N SER A 263 0.39 8.72 17.66
CA SER A 263 0.66 9.94 18.41
C SER A 263 0.30 11.19 17.58
N SER A 264 -0.17 12.21 18.26
CA SER A 264 -0.05 13.59 17.80
C SER A 264 1.08 14.28 18.60
N ALA A 265 0.93 15.50 19.01
CA ALA A 265 1.84 16.12 19.97
C ALA A 265 1.21 16.03 21.38
N PRO A 266 2.03 15.95 22.47
CA PRO A 266 1.51 15.98 23.84
C PRO A 266 0.66 17.21 24.16
N GLU A 267 0.88 18.34 23.50
CA GLU A 267 0.10 19.57 23.59
C GLU A 267 -1.33 19.41 23.06
N GLN A 268 -1.55 18.39 22.26
CA GLN A 268 -2.88 18.05 21.69
C GLN A 268 -3.64 17.04 22.54
N ALA A 269 -3.26 16.88 23.81
CA ALA A 269 -3.96 16.00 24.74
C ALA A 269 -5.41 16.40 24.94
N GLU A 270 -6.31 15.42 24.92
CA GLU A 270 -7.76 15.57 25.15
C GLU A 270 -8.49 16.50 24.16
N GLN A 271 -7.89 16.72 22.98
CA GLN A 271 -8.44 17.55 21.92
C GLN A 271 -9.07 16.73 20.80
N THR A 272 -9.90 17.39 19.99
CA THR A 272 -10.41 16.83 18.73
C THR A 272 -9.55 17.35 17.58
N LEU A 273 -8.90 16.42 16.87
CA LEU A 273 -8.04 16.70 15.71
C LEU A 273 -8.68 16.21 14.43
N THR A 274 -8.29 16.81 13.31
CA THR A 274 -8.56 16.28 11.98
C THR A 274 -7.38 15.42 11.56
N VAL A 275 -7.67 14.20 11.07
CA VAL A 275 -6.68 13.31 10.48
C VAL A 275 -7.05 12.98 9.06
N GLY A 276 -6.04 12.91 8.19
CA GLY A 276 -6.15 12.48 6.80
C GLY A 276 -5.71 11.03 6.65
N LEU A 277 -6.61 10.16 6.22
CA LEU A 277 -6.31 8.75 5.96
C LEU A 277 -5.99 8.58 4.48
N ARG A 278 -4.75 8.22 4.19
CA ARG A 278 -4.25 7.88 2.84
C ARG A 278 -3.99 6.39 2.73
N ALA A 279 -3.61 5.92 1.56
CA ALA A 279 -3.33 4.50 1.34
C ALA A 279 -2.16 3.97 2.19
N HIS A 280 -1.09 4.74 2.34
CA HIS A 280 0.13 4.33 3.05
C HIS A 280 0.39 5.12 4.33
N THR A 281 -0.26 6.28 4.50
CA THR A 281 0.02 7.20 5.61
C THR A 281 -1.24 7.68 6.31
N VAL A 282 -1.06 8.10 7.57
CA VAL A 282 -2.03 8.85 8.37
C VAL A 282 -1.40 10.22 8.67
N VAL A 283 -2.04 11.28 8.22
CA VAL A 283 -1.60 12.65 8.43
C VAL A 283 -2.42 13.28 9.55
N VAL A 284 -1.76 13.81 10.56
CA VAL A 284 -2.41 14.60 11.63
C VAL A 284 -2.31 16.08 11.26
N TYR A 285 -3.42 16.77 11.25
CA TYR A 285 -3.45 18.18 10.86
C TYR A 285 -3.56 19.13 12.05
N ARG A 286 -2.88 20.27 11.95
CA ARG A 286 -3.13 21.43 12.79
C ARG A 286 -4.43 22.14 12.37
N PRO A 287 -4.99 23.03 13.20
CA PRO A 287 -6.19 23.80 12.84
C PRO A 287 -6.03 24.68 11.58
N ASP A 288 -4.82 25.08 11.26
CA ASP A 288 -4.47 25.86 10.06
C ASP A 288 -4.36 25.00 8.78
N GLY A 289 -4.54 23.69 8.89
CA GLY A 289 -4.43 22.74 7.79
C GLY A 289 -3.02 22.24 7.49
N SER A 290 -2.00 22.72 8.20
CA SER A 290 -0.64 22.21 8.06
C SER A 290 -0.48 20.83 8.74
N ALA A 291 0.41 19.99 8.22
CA ALA A 291 0.69 18.68 8.83
C ALA A 291 1.42 18.87 10.16
N LEU A 292 0.91 18.24 11.20
CA LEU A 292 1.54 18.14 12.52
C LEU A 292 2.43 16.91 12.61
N ALA A 293 1.94 15.77 12.16
CA ALA A 293 2.65 14.50 12.14
C ALA A 293 2.19 13.66 10.96
N VAL A 294 3.09 12.83 10.43
CA VAL A 294 2.80 11.85 9.38
C VAL A 294 3.25 10.49 9.86
N HIS A 295 2.34 9.55 9.91
CA HIS A 295 2.61 8.19 10.35
C HIS A 295 2.43 7.22 9.19
N ARG A 296 3.22 6.14 9.17
CA ARG A 296 2.91 4.99 8.36
C ARG A 296 1.59 4.38 8.81
N ARG A 297 0.67 4.13 7.88
CA ARG A 297 -0.63 3.55 8.19
C ARG A 297 -0.50 2.07 8.53
N SER A 298 -1.08 1.67 9.65
CA SER A 298 -1.18 0.29 10.11
C SER A 298 -2.51 -0.32 9.69
N PHE A 299 -2.48 -1.61 9.38
CA PHE A 299 -3.63 -2.40 8.96
C PHE A 299 -3.68 -3.75 9.69
N GLY A 300 -4.82 -4.43 9.60
CA GLY A 300 -5.01 -5.78 10.14
C GLY A 300 -5.53 -5.79 11.57
N ASP A 301 -5.50 -6.99 12.16
CA ASP A 301 -6.17 -7.24 13.45
C ASP A 301 -5.28 -7.06 14.68
N ARG A 302 -3.98 -6.93 14.47
CA ARG A 302 -3.02 -6.74 15.57
C ARG A 302 -3.03 -5.30 16.03
N ARG A 303 -3.04 -5.10 17.36
CA ARG A 303 -2.88 -3.78 17.95
C ARG A 303 -1.48 -3.24 17.63
N THR A 304 -1.43 -1.99 17.17
CA THR A 304 -0.18 -1.25 16.93
C THR A 304 -0.19 0.06 17.72
N ASP A 305 0.99 0.55 18.04
CA ASP A 305 1.20 1.87 18.65
C ASP A 305 2.35 2.54 17.90
N THR A 306 2.01 3.48 17.04
CA THR A 306 2.94 4.23 16.19
C THR A 306 3.15 5.61 16.78
N ALA A 307 4.35 5.89 17.24
CA ALA A 307 4.74 7.18 17.78
C ALA A 307 5.61 7.95 16.80
N ASP A 308 5.30 9.21 16.58
CA ASP A 308 6.22 10.15 15.96
C ASP A 308 7.10 10.75 17.07
N HIS A 309 8.38 10.41 17.02
CA HIS A 309 9.34 10.86 18.02
C HIS A 309 9.69 12.35 17.86
N ALA A 310 9.50 12.93 16.66
CA ALA A 310 9.75 14.34 16.41
C ALA A 310 8.85 15.24 17.26
N THR A 311 7.55 14.90 17.36
CA THR A 311 6.59 15.67 18.16
C THR A 311 6.89 15.62 19.68
N SER A 312 7.57 14.57 20.15
CA SER A 312 7.98 14.46 21.55
C SER A 312 9.22 15.28 21.90
N LEU A 313 10.08 15.61 20.89
CA LEU A 313 11.26 16.44 21.10
C LEU A 313 10.92 17.87 21.56
N GLU A 314 9.93 18.51 20.96
CA GLU A 314 9.50 19.84 21.36
C GLU A 314 9.09 19.86 22.85
N THR A 315 8.36 18.82 23.29
CA THR A 315 7.98 18.68 24.71
C THR A 315 9.19 18.46 25.61
N LEU A 316 10.17 17.68 25.16
CA LEU A 316 11.43 17.47 25.89
C LEU A 316 12.25 18.76 26.02
N LEU A 317 12.30 19.61 24.98
CA LEU A 317 12.94 20.91 25.03
C LEU A 317 12.33 21.83 26.08
N ARG A 318 11.01 21.76 26.29
CA ARG A 318 10.29 22.50 27.34
C ARG A 318 10.40 21.84 28.71
N ARG A 319 10.54 20.51 28.77
CA ARG A 319 10.58 19.69 29.98
C ARG A 319 11.77 18.73 30.01
N PRO A 320 13.02 19.21 30.09
CA PRO A 320 14.22 18.38 29.98
C PRO A 320 14.33 17.27 31.04
N ARG A 321 13.67 17.46 32.19
CA ARG A 321 13.61 16.44 33.26
C ARG A 321 12.88 15.15 32.86
N ALA A 322 12.08 15.18 31.77
CA ALA A 322 11.39 14.00 31.24
C ALA A 322 12.30 13.09 30.41
N TRP A 323 13.52 13.52 30.05
CA TRP A 323 14.46 12.77 29.21
C TRP A 323 14.63 11.31 29.63
N PRO A 324 14.93 10.94 30.90
CA PRO A 324 15.22 9.55 31.28
C PRO A 324 14.10 8.56 30.95
N ASN A 325 12.85 9.04 30.98
CA ASN A 325 11.65 8.23 30.77
C ASN A 325 10.92 8.58 29.45
N SER A 326 11.56 9.30 28.56
CA SER A 326 10.91 9.74 27.32
C SER A 326 10.81 8.60 26.28
N PRO A 327 9.70 8.55 25.52
CA PRO A 327 9.57 7.61 24.40
C PRO A 327 10.65 7.79 23.34
N PHE A 328 11.09 9.03 23.12
CA PHE A 328 12.17 9.34 22.20
C PHE A 328 13.47 8.62 22.59
N ARG A 329 13.90 8.80 23.86
CA ARG A 329 15.09 8.09 24.39
C ARG A 329 14.94 6.57 24.30
N ALA A 330 13.74 6.04 24.62
CA ALA A 330 13.48 4.62 24.57
C ALA A 330 13.56 4.02 23.14
N GLY A 331 13.25 4.82 22.12
CA GLY A 331 13.32 4.45 20.71
C GLY A 331 14.74 4.47 20.11
N LEU A 332 15.70 5.11 20.77
CA LEU A 332 17.07 5.19 20.28
C LEU A 332 17.81 3.83 20.44
N SER A 333 18.77 3.59 19.55
CA SER A 333 19.71 2.48 19.69
C SER A 333 20.51 2.60 21.02
N PRO A 334 21.02 1.52 21.58
CA PRO A 334 21.81 1.57 22.82
C PRO A 334 22.98 2.57 22.75
N THR A 335 23.72 2.56 21.64
CA THR A 335 24.87 3.45 21.43
C THR A 335 24.47 4.93 21.40
N LEU A 336 23.40 5.29 20.68
CA LEU A 336 22.89 6.66 20.64
C LEU A 336 22.39 7.11 22.01
N ARG A 337 21.71 6.22 22.73
CA ARG A 337 21.18 6.49 24.06
C ARG A 337 22.31 6.77 25.07
N GLU A 338 23.32 5.92 25.10
CA GLU A 338 24.49 6.08 25.98
C GLU A 338 25.23 7.39 25.70
N SER A 339 25.42 7.73 24.42
CA SER A 339 26.08 8.96 24.02
C SER A 339 25.31 10.20 24.46
N LEU A 340 24.00 10.22 24.33
CA LEU A 340 23.16 11.33 24.77
C LEU A 340 23.00 11.39 26.29
N ASP A 341 22.97 10.25 26.97
CA ASP A 341 22.93 10.18 28.45
C ASP A 341 24.23 10.66 29.11
N ALA A 342 25.36 10.59 28.40
CA ALA A 342 26.65 11.10 28.86
C ALA A 342 26.76 12.63 28.84
N LEU A 343 25.90 13.32 28.10
CA LEU A 343 25.88 14.77 28.02
C LEU A 343 25.35 15.40 29.30
N ASP A 344 25.87 16.55 29.65
CA ASP A 344 25.25 17.39 30.67
C ASP A 344 23.89 17.94 30.18
N ARG A 345 23.07 18.48 31.09
CA ARG A 345 21.73 18.98 30.73
C ARG A 345 21.75 20.13 29.71
N PRO A 346 22.63 21.13 29.81
CA PRO A 346 22.74 22.19 28.80
C PRO A 346 23.10 21.64 27.42
N ASP A 347 24.07 20.75 27.33
CA ASP A 347 24.53 20.16 26.07
C ASP A 347 23.50 19.25 25.45
N LEU A 348 22.86 18.37 26.26
CA LEU A 348 21.76 17.58 25.83
C LEU A 348 20.64 18.44 25.22
N ARG A 349 20.27 19.54 25.90
CA ARG A 349 19.23 20.44 25.39
C ARG A 349 19.63 21.07 24.04
N ARG A 350 20.88 21.44 23.86
CA ARG A 350 21.41 22.03 22.61
C ARG A 350 21.36 21.01 21.48
N VAL A 351 21.80 19.78 21.75
CA VAL A 351 21.74 18.67 20.79
C VAL A 351 20.28 18.31 20.40
N LEU A 352 19.38 18.20 21.38
CA LEU A 352 17.97 17.95 21.10
C LEU A 352 17.31 19.09 20.31
N SER A 353 17.72 20.36 20.53
CA SER A 353 17.23 21.48 19.74
C SER A 353 17.71 21.41 18.29
N ALA A 354 19.00 21.14 18.07
CA ALA A 354 19.55 20.96 16.74
C ALA A 354 18.91 19.77 16.00
N LEU A 355 18.65 18.70 16.74
CA LEU A 355 17.95 17.53 16.18
C LEU A 355 16.51 17.87 15.78
N SER A 356 15.78 18.63 16.61
CA SER A 356 14.42 19.08 16.29
C SER A 356 14.39 19.98 15.06
N GLU A 357 15.36 20.87 14.92
CA GLU A 357 15.52 21.73 13.74
C GLU A 357 15.86 20.92 12.48
N SER A 358 16.78 19.96 12.61
CA SER A 358 17.11 19.03 11.51
C SER A 358 15.92 18.23 11.03
N ILE A 359 15.10 17.70 11.97
CA ILE A 359 13.87 16.98 11.62
C ILE A 359 12.90 17.89 10.88
N SER A 360 12.74 19.13 11.32
CA SER A 360 11.83 20.09 10.70
C SER A 360 12.27 20.49 9.29
N THR A 361 13.59 20.55 9.04
CA THR A 361 14.17 21.03 7.79
C THR A 361 14.36 19.91 6.77
N PHE A 362 14.90 18.77 7.21
CA PHE A 362 15.37 17.68 6.34
C PHE A 362 14.62 16.36 6.53
N GLY A 363 13.77 16.28 7.54
CA GLY A 363 13.05 15.06 7.90
C GLY A 363 13.76 14.19 8.94
N PRO A 364 13.02 13.23 9.52
CA PRO A 364 13.52 12.42 10.64
C PRO A 364 14.64 11.45 10.23
N GLU A 365 14.66 10.96 8.99
CA GLU A 365 15.69 10.03 8.51
C GLU A 365 17.06 10.71 8.49
N VAL A 366 17.17 11.89 7.87
CA VAL A 366 18.41 12.66 7.81
C VAL A 366 18.89 13.05 9.21
N ALA A 367 17.98 13.45 10.08
CA ALA A 367 18.32 13.85 11.45
C ALA A 367 18.88 12.68 12.28
N LEU A 368 18.27 11.48 12.19
CA LEU A 368 18.76 10.30 12.90
C LEU A 368 20.09 9.81 12.33
N GLU A 369 20.24 9.77 11.00
CA GLU A 369 21.52 9.44 10.35
C GLU A 369 22.63 10.41 10.74
N SER A 370 22.30 11.70 10.85
CA SER A 370 23.24 12.73 11.30
C SER A 370 23.67 12.51 12.75
N LEU A 371 22.75 12.12 13.62
CA LEU A 371 23.06 11.77 15.01
C LEU A 371 23.96 10.53 15.10
N GLU A 372 23.68 9.50 14.30
CA GLU A 372 24.51 8.29 14.22
C GLU A 372 25.93 8.62 13.77
N GLU A 373 26.07 9.48 12.77
CA GLU A 373 27.36 9.92 12.27
C GLU A 373 28.09 10.76 13.29
N ALA A 374 27.42 11.69 13.99
CA ALA A 374 28.02 12.50 15.06
C ALA A 374 28.54 11.61 16.20
N VAL A 375 27.80 10.57 16.57
CA VAL A 375 28.24 9.60 17.59
C VAL A 375 29.45 8.78 17.10
N ARG A 376 29.45 8.31 15.85
CA ARG A 376 30.61 7.61 15.26
C ARG A 376 31.87 8.46 15.24
N ARG A 377 31.74 9.77 15.05
CA ARG A 377 32.86 10.74 15.04
C ARG A 377 33.24 11.26 16.43
N ALA A 378 32.53 10.84 17.47
CA ALA A 378 32.67 11.37 18.83
C ALA A 378 32.51 12.91 18.92
N THR A 379 31.67 13.50 18.06
CA THR A 379 31.38 14.94 17.98
C THR A 379 29.87 15.17 18.19
N VAL A 380 29.37 14.77 19.36
CA VAL A 380 27.95 14.88 19.71
C VAL A 380 27.66 16.26 20.29
N ASP A 381 27.64 17.26 19.43
CA ASP A 381 27.29 18.65 19.75
C ASP A 381 26.33 19.25 18.70
N ALA A 382 25.66 20.35 19.03
CA ALA A 382 24.66 20.96 18.16
C ALA A 382 25.21 21.45 16.82
N PHE A 383 26.42 22.00 16.81
CA PHE A 383 27.06 22.54 15.60
C PHE A 383 27.45 21.41 14.63
N SER A 384 28.12 20.37 15.16
CA SER A 384 28.49 19.19 14.39
C SER A 384 27.25 18.49 13.79
N LEU A 385 26.18 18.32 14.57
CA LEU A 385 24.95 17.72 14.13
C LEU A 385 24.31 18.51 12.98
N GLN A 386 24.26 19.83 13.07
CA GLN A 386 23.70 20.69 12.03
C GLN A 386 24.55 20.67 10.74
N ALA A 387 25.88 20.69 10.87
CA ALA A 387 26.80 20.56 9.74
C ALA A 387 26.65 19.20 9.03
N ILE A 388 26.55 18.11 9.79
CA ILE A 388 26.38 16.77 9.25
C ILE A 388 24.99 16.63 8.57
N SER A 389 23.93 17.18 9.18
CA SER A 389 22.59 17.17 8.58
C SER A 389 22.53 17.86 7.23
N ASN A 390 23.17 19.06 7.14
CA ASN A 390 23.30 19.78 5.88
C ASN A 390 24.05 18.94 4.84
N ARG A 391 25.19 18.34 5.22
CA ARG A 391 25.99 17.50 4.32
C ARG A 391 25.14 16.33 3.81
N ILE A 392 24.51 15.55 4.67
CA ILE A 392 23.74 14.38 4.27
C ILE A 392 22.57 14.79 3.37
N ALA A 393 21.88 15.90 3.69
CA ALA A 393 20.74 16.37 2.90
C ALA A 393 21.14 16.81 1.49
N TYR A 394 22.35 17.35 1.31
CA TYR A 394 22.82 17.93 0.04
C TYR A 394 23.87 17.09 -0.69
N ASP A 395 24.37 15.99 -0.11
CA ASP A 395 25.43 15.13 -0.70
C ASP A 395 25.02 14.49 -2.06
N GLY A 396 23.71 14.47 -2.38
CA GLY A 396 23.20 14.03 -3.68
C GLY A 396 22.87 15.15 -4.67
N LEU A 397 22.95 16.44 -4.24
CA LEU A 397 22.56 17.60 -5.04
C LEU A 397 23.74 18.41 -5.56
N ILE A 398 24.93 18.25 -4.97
CA ILE A 398 26.16 18.89 -5.44
C ILE A 398 26.88 17.83 -6.27
N ALA A 399 26.60 17.77 -7.58
CA ALA A 399 27.59 17.25 -8.51
C ALA A 399 28.85 18.04 -8.26
N ALA A 400 29.93 17.36 -7.85
CA ALA A 400 31.25 18.01 -7.78
C ALA A 400 31.47 18.71 -9.13
N PRO A 401 31.85 20.00 -9.15
CA PRO A 401 32.18 20.65 -10.40
C PRO A 401 33.27 19.79 -11.06
N GLU A 402 33.03 19.33 -12.28
CA GLU A 402 34.04 18.66 -13.10
C GLU A 402 35.12 19.70 -13.38
N GLY A 403 36.16 19.64 -12.59
CA GLY A 403 37.30 20.55 -12.65
C GLY A 403 37.64 21.06 -11.25
N GLY A 404 38.69 20.53 -10.66
CA GLY A 404 39.28 21.13 -9.45
C GLY A 404 39.58 22.61 -9.66
N PRO A 405 39.71 23.40 -8.59
CA PRO A 405 40.02 24.82 -8.73
C PRO A 405 41.27 24.94 -9.61
N ASP A 406 41.16 25.74 -10.68
CA ASP A 406 42.27 26.02 -11.56
C ASP A 406 43.30 26.91 -10.79
N LEU A 407 44.21 26.24 -10.11
CA LEU A 407 45.26 26.89 -9.35
C LEU A 407 46.19 27.70 -10.24
N GLU A 408 46.32 27.38 -11.56
CA GLU A 408 47.09 28.17 -12.50
C GLU A 408 46.41 29.50 -12.85
N ALA A 409 45.10 29.58 -12.81
CA ALA A 409 44.37 30.85 -12.96
C ALA A 409 44.61 31.79 -11.73
N TYR A 410 44.76 31.19 -10.55
CA TYR A 410 45.07 31.95 -9.32
C TYR A 410 46.51 32.52 -9.33
N ASP A 411 47.48 31.73 -9.79
CA ASP A 411 48.88 32.16 -9.91
C ASP A 411 49.05 33.23 -10.97
N ARG A 412 48.34 33.18 -12.10
CA ARG A 412 48.34 34.23 -13.13
C ARG A 412 47.82 35.56 -12.61
N THR A 413 46.77 35.55 -11.78
CA THR A 413 46.19 36.77 -11.19
C THR A 413 47.09 37.41 -10.13
N LEU A 414 47.96 36.64 -9.49
CA LEU A 414 48.94 37.14 -8.52
C LEU A 414 50.19 37.72 -9.19
N LEU A 415 50.59 37.14 -10.34
CA LEU A 415 51.77 37.62 -11.10
C LEU A 415 51.47 38.86 -11.93
N GLU A 416 50.24 39.17 -12.30
CA GLU A 416 49.84 40.43 -12.98
C GLU A 416 49.70 41.65 -12.03
N ARG A 417 49.82 41.42 -10.72
CA ARG A 417 49.77 42.51 -9.69
C ARG A 417 51.10 42.83 -9.02
N SER A 418 52.20 42.24 -9.50
CA SER A 418 53.57 42.58 -9.15
C SER A 418 54.20 43.34 -10.34
#